data_c7cd0fb507097bf82b3e82113764ae8d
#
_entry.id   c7cd0fb507097bf82b3e82113764ae8d
#
_cell.length_a   1.000
_cell.length_b   1.000
_cell.length_c   1.000
_cell.angle_alpha   90.00
_cell.angle_beta   90.00
_cell.angle_gamma   90.00
#
_symmetry.space_group_name_H-M   'P 1'
#
loop_
_entity.id
_entity.type
_entity.pdbx_description
1 polymer ?
#
loop_
_entity_poly.entity_id
_entity_poly.type
_entity_poly.pdbx_seq_one_letter_code
_entity_poly.pdbx_strand_id
1 'polypeptide(L)'
;MLELKEFGKFEELQTPFWYYDLDLLRRTADEVAKYSRKYGIGVNYALKANVEPRILQIISSKGFGADCVSGNEVIYAVAHGFRPETVVFAGVGKTDREISRAIDLGIGCFNVESLMELEVIDSIASAKGVRVNVAVRINPDIDAHTHKYVTTGLEENKFGISRHEFDGVIELLKKCKSVDFRGLHFHVGSQILDVREVYSEECRRASEIVDYFEKRGLIVKYIDLGGGLGVNYKDPDSEPIPDFGTWFSTINDNLKRRPDQRVIIEPGRSIVAQCGSLISRVVFVKHGEHKSFLILDAGMNDLIRPALYGAYHHIENLTVEELNNSSSHKTRAGVATQEKTAPTESPESYAFYDVTGPVCESDDVWGTDRRLPESHRGDLLAISSAGAYGSVMSSRYNLRDIAPAVFSDDLVPVPSPLYANN
;
A
#
# COMPACT_ATOMS: atom_id res chain seq x y z
N MET A 1 -6.66 14.51 -9.06
CA MET A 1 -7.05 14.58 -10.49
C MET A 1 -5.85 14.22 -11.34
N LEU A 2 -5.98 13.17 -12.14
CA LEU A 2 -5.00 12.91 -13.20
C LEU A 2 -4.85 14.20 -14.00
N GLU A 3 -3.61 14.70 -14.18
CA GLU A 3 -3.44 15.91 -14.96
C GLU A 3 -3.82 15.60 -16.43
N LEU A 4 -4.94 16.16 -16.88
CA LEU A 4 -5.53 15.91 -18.21
C LEU A 4 -4.59 16.23 -19.40
N LYS A 5 -3.47 16.91 -19.14
CA LYS A 5 -2.43 17.12 -20.17
C LYS A 5 -1.86 15.81 -20.77
N GLU A 6 -2.03 14.68 -20.08
CA GLU A 6 -1.57 13.37 -20.53
C GLU A 6 -2.64 12.56 -21.28
N PHE A 7 -3.91 13.04 -21.26
CA PHE A 7 -5.05 12.34 -21.85
C PHE A 7 -4.84 11.95 -23.32
N GLY A 8 -4.38 12.89 -24.15
CA GLY A 8 -4.14 12.61 -25.57
C GLY A 8 -3.16 11.47 -25.83
N LYS A 9 -2.21 11.24 -24.91
CA LYS A 9 -1.30 10.10 -25.00
C LYS A 9 -1.95 8.81 -24.52
N PHE A 10 -2.85 8.88 -23.52
CA PHE A 10 -3.59 7.70 -23.08
C PHE A 10 -4.50 7.13 -24.14
N GLU A 11 -5.06 7.99 -25.00
CA GLU A 11 -5.89 7.53 -26.13
C GLU A 11 -5.13 6.66 -27.14
N GLU A 12 -3.81 6.88 -27.27
CA GLU A 12 -2.94 6.13 -28.18
C GLU A 12 -2.48 4.78 -27.58
N LEU A 13 -2.62 4.60 -26.26
CA LEU A 13 -2.18 3.39 -25.57
C LEU A 13 -3.24 2.29 -25.59
N GLN A 14 -2.76 1.05 -25.64
CA GLN A 14 -3.63 -0.12 -25.45
C GLN A 14 -4.01 -0.25 -23.99
N THR A 15 -5.30 -0.25 -23.69
CA THR A 15 -5.86 -0.53 -22.36
C THR A 15 -6.10 -2.03 -22.16
N PRO A 16 -6.19 -2.51 -20.88
CA PRO A 16 -5.94 -1.75 -19.67
C PRO A 16 -4.46 -1.56 -19.39
N PHE A 17 -4.10 -0.51 -18.63
CA PHE A 17 -2.75 -0.31 -18.12
C PHE A 17 -2.74 0.36 -16.74
N TRP A 18 -1.70 0.10 -15.96
CA TRP A 18 -1.42 0.77 -14.70
C TRP A 18 -0.71 2.08 -14.97
N TYR A 19 -1.31 3.20 -14.64
CA TYR A 19 -0.64 4.49 -14.67
C TYR A 19 -0.10 4.86 -13.30
N TYR A 20 1.16 5.33 -13.25
CA TYR A 20 1.80 5.80 -12.03
C TYR A 20 2.32 7.23 -12.19
N ASP A 21 1.76 8.15 -11.39
CA ASP A 21 2.26 9.52 -11.23
C ASP A 21 3.50 9.51 -10.32
N LEU A 22 4.67 9.53 -10.92
CA LEU A 22 5.94 9.53 -10.19
C LEU A 22 6.24 10.85 -9.49
N ASP A 23 5.66 11.98 -9.94
CA ASP A 23 5.84 13.27 -9.25
C ASP A 23 5.05 13.32 -7.96
N LEU A 24 3.83 12.80 -7.96
CA LEU A 24 3.06 12.62 -6.72
C LEU A 24 3.79 11.67 -5.77
N LEU A 25 4.33 10.56 -6.28
CA LEU A 25 5.12 9.61 -5.47
C LEU A 25 6.34 10.29 -4.84
N ARG A 26 7.11 11.08 -5.62
CA ARG A 26 8.28 11.81 -5.11
C ARG A 26 7.89 12.78 -3.99
N ARG A 27 6.83 13.57 -4.19
CA ARG A 27 6.31 14.50 -3.18
C ARG A 27 5.85 13.77 -1.92
N THR A 28 5.14 12.66 -2.07
CA THR A 28 4.71 11.82 -0.94
C THR A 28 5.90 11.27 -0.15
N ALA A 29 6.89 10.70 -0.85
CA ALA A 29 8.10 10.18 -0.22
C ALA A 29 8.93 11.28 0.47
N ASP A 30 8.97 12.49 -0.10
CA ASP A 30 9.64 13.65 0.51
C ASP A 30 8.94 14.11 1.79
N GLU A 31 7.62 14.10 1.82
CA GLU A 31 6.85 14.45 3.01
C GLU A 31 7.08 13.42 4.14
N VAL A 32 7.09 12.12 3.82
CA VAL A 32 7.46 11.06 4.78
C VAL A 32 8.88 11.27 5.29
N ALA A 33 9.85 11.51 4.41
CA ALA A 33 11.25 11.74 4.79
C ALA A 33 11.44 12.99 5.66
N LYS A 34 10.67 14.03 5.43
CA LYS A 34 10.65 15.27 6.24
C LYS A 34 10.24 14.97 7.68
N TYR A 35 9.13 14.25 7.89
CA TYR A 35 8.65 13.91 9.23
C TYR A 35 9.51 12.84 9.90
N SER A 36 10.03 11.87 9.16
CA SER A 36 11.02 10.91 9.66
C SER A 36 12.21 11.61 10.30
N ARG A 37 12.81 12.58 9.58
CA ARG A 37 13.93 13.39 10.11
C ARG A 37 13.52 14.26 11.30
N LYS A 38 12.34 14.90 11.22
CA LYS A 38 11.85 15.81 12.28
C LYS A 38 11.70 15.09 13.62
N TYR A 39 11.18 13.86 13.61
CA TYR A 39 10.85 13.12 14.82
C TYR A 39 11.85 12.01 15.17
N GLY A 40 12.84 11.75 14.30
CA GLY A 40 13.80 10.67 14.49
C GLY A 40 13.16 9.29 14.49
N ILE A 41 12.11 9.11 13.66
CA ILE A 41 11.39 7.84 13.47
C ILE A 41 11.80 7.29 12.11
N GLY A 42 12.35 6.07 12.09
CA GLY A 42 12.74 5.38 10.86
C GLY A 42 11.53 4.92 10.04
N VAL A 43 11.77 4.65 8.77
CA VAL A 43 10.72 4.20 7.84
C VAL A 43 11.22 2.98 7.09
N ASN A 44 10.45 1.89 7.13
CA ASN A 44 10.61 0.73 6.26
C ASN A 44 9.39 0.68 5.32
N TYR A 45 9.63 0.71 4.02
CA TYR A 45 8.55 0.59 3.05
C TYR A 45 8.03 -0.84 2.99
N ALA A 46 6.71 -1.04 3.13
CA ALA A 46 6.09 -2.36 3.00
C ALA A 46 5.98 -2.77 1.52
N LEU A 47 6.89 -3.64 1.06
CA LEU A 47 7.00 -4.05 -0.35
C LEU A 47 5.71 -4.63 -0.91
N LYS A 48 4.98 -5.39 -0.09
CA LYS A 48 3.68 -5.99 -0.46
C LYS A 48 2.67 -5.01 -1.06
N ALA A 49 2.85 -3.71 -0.85
CA ALA A 49 1.96 -2.69 -1.40
C ALA A 49 2.19 -2.47 -2.90
N ASN A 50 3.43 -2.38 -3.34
CA ASN A 50 3.81 -2.25 -4.75
C ASN A 50 5.30 -2.55 -4.94
N VAL A 51 5.66 -3.31 -5.97
CA VAL A 51 7.04 -3.73 -6.27
C VAL A 51 7.54 -3.24 -7.64
N GLU A 52 6.88 -2.26 -8.24
CA GLU A 52 7.34 -1.69 -9.51
C GLU A 52 8.75 -1.10 -9.36
N PRO A 53 9.72 -1.48 -10.22
CA PRO A 53 11.12 -1.09 -10.06
C PRO A 53 11.36 0.41 -9.92
N ARG A 54 10.66 1.24 -10.71
CA ARG A 54 10.80 2.72 -10.63
C ARG A 54 10.27 3.28 -9.31
N ILE A 55 9.20 2.69 -8.77
CA ILE A 55 8.65 3.04 -7.45
C ILE A 55 9.68 2.70 -6.38
N LEU A 56 10.23 1.47 -6.40
CA LEU A 56 11.24 1.05 -5.42
C LEU A 56 12.50 1.90 -5.46
N GLN A 57 12.97 2.30 -6.66
CA GLN A 57 14.13 3.19 -6.82
C GLN A 57 13.89 4.57 -6.18
N ILE A 58 12.71 5.15 -6.37
CA ILE A 58 12.36 6.44 -5.74
C ILE A 58 12.36 6.29 -4.22
N ILE A 59 11.71 5.24 -3.69
CA ILE A 59 11.56 5.01 -2.25
C ILE A 59 12.91 4.70 -1.59
N SER A 60 13.72 3.79 -2.18
CA SER A 60 15.04 3.44 -1.66
C SER A 60 16.02 4.64 -1.67
N SER A 61 15.90 5.53 -2.67
CA SER A 61 16.71 6.75 -2.75
C SER A 61 16.50 7.72 -1.58
N LYS A 62 15.37 7.61 -0.86
CA LYS A 62 15.10 8.40 0.36
C LYS A 62 15.82 7.87 1.60
N GLY A 63 16.53 6.74 1.47
CA GLY A 63 17.21 6.08 2.59
C GLY A 63 16.27 5.27 3.49
N PHE A 64 15.06 4.97 3.02
CA PHE A 64 14.14 4.09 3.74
C PHE A 64 14.64 2.64 3.72
N GLY A 65 14.25 1.88 4.75
CA GLY A 65 14.39 0.42 4.76
C GLY A 65 13.20 -0.24 4.05
N ALA A 66 13.16 -1.57 4.11
CA ALA A 66 12.10 -2.37 3.52
C ALA A 66 11.50 -3.34 4.55
N ASP A 67 10.16 -3.40 4.63
CA ASP A 67 9.41 -4.48 5.26
C ASP A 67 9.03 -5.50 4.18
N CYS A 68 9.52 -6.74 4.33
CA CYS A 68 9.34 -7.85 3.41
C CYS A 68 8.59 -8.98 4.10
N VAL A 69 7.68 -9.63 3.38
CA VAL A 69 6.86 -10.72 3.92
C VAL A 69 7.03 -12.06 3.19
N SER A 70 8.03 -12.13 2.31
CA SER A 70 8.51 -13.37 1.68
C SER A 70 10.00 -13.28 1.37
N GLY A 71 10.66 -14.44 1.23
CA GLY A 71 12.07 -14.49 0.84
C GLY A 71 12.34 -13.89 -0.54
N ASN A 72 11.37 -13.93 -1.45
CA ASN A 72 11.49 -13.29 -2.75
C ASN A 72 11.42 -11.76 -2.64
N GLU A 73 10.56 -11.21 -1.78
CA GLU A 73 10.56 -9.77 -1.50
C GLU A 73 11.88 -9.29 -0.90
N VAL A 74 12.48 -10.07 0.00
CA VAL A 74 13.82 -9.76 0.57
C VAL A 74 14.87 -9.64 -0.54
N ILE A 75 14.94 -10.63 -1.44
CA ILE A 75 15.88 -10.62 -2.56
C ILE A 75 15.61 -9.43 -3.48
N TYR A 76 14.34 -9.20 -3.78
CA TYR A 76 13.90 -8.15 -4.68
C TYR A 76 14.20 -6.75 -4.12
N ALA A 77 13.98 -6.54 -2.81
CA ALA A 77 14.33 -5.30 -2.13
C ALA A 77 15.83 -4.97 -2.26
N VAL A 78 16.69 -5.94 -1.95
CA VAL A 78 18.14 -5.77 -2.05
C VAL A 78 18.55 -5.47 -3.49
N ALA A 79 17.99 -6.18 -4.47
CA ALA A 79 18.27 -5.96 -5.90
C ALA A 79 17.82 -4.58 -6.40
N HIS A 80 16.84 -3.92 -5.72
CA HIS A 80 16.31 -2.61 -6.10
C HIS A 80 16.76 -1.46 -5.19
N GLY A 81 17.90 -1.61 -4.52
CA GLY A 81 18.62 -0.52 -3.87
C GLY A 81 18.35 -0.34 -2.38
N PHE A 82 17.57 -1.22 -1.75
CA PHE A 82 17.49 -1.23 -0.29
C PHE A 82 18.73 -1.90 0.30
N ARG A 83 19.34 -1.26 1.29
CA ARG A 83 20.52 -1.81 1.95
C ARG A 83 20.12 -3.01 2.81
N PRO A 84 20.79 -4.18 2.70
CA PRO A 84 20.40 -5.38 3.44
C PRO A 84 20.17 -5.15 4.93
N GLU A 85 21.05 -4.38 5.58
CA GLU A 85 20.96 -4.08 7.01
C GLU A 85 19.75 -3.21 7.41
N THR A 86 18.99 -2.70 6.43
CA THR A 86 17.72 -1.97 6.63
C THR A 86 16.50 -2.75 6.18
N VAL A 87 16.68 -3.99 5.74
CA VAL A 87 15.58 -4.89 5.37
C VAL A 87 15.13 -5.68 6.59
N VAL A 88 13.83 -5.70 6.86
CA VAL A 88 13.22 -6.58 7.85
C VAL A 88 12.38 -7.65 7.16
N PHE A 89 12.33 -8.84 7.76
CA PHE A 89 11.57 -9.96 7.23
C PHE A 89 10.50 -10.38 8.23
N ALA A 90 9.25 -10.02 7.94
CA ALA A 90 8.04 -10.33 8.69
C ALA A 90 7.24 -11.48 8.04
N GLY A 91 6.06 -11.81 8.60
CA GLY A 91 5.15 -12.83 8.08
C GLY A 91 5.23 -14.17 8.79
N VAL A 92 4.08 -14.82 8.90
CA VAL A 92 3.83 -16.01 9.75
C VAL A 92 4.32 -17.34 9.16
N GLY A 93 4.80 -17.37 7.93
CA GLY A 93 5.08 -18.60 7.19
C GLY A 93 6.46 -18.61 6.53
N LYS A 94 7.48 -18.06 7.17
CA LYS A 94 8.86 -18.11 6.66
C LYS A 94 9.35 -19.56 6.65
N THR A 95 9.74 -20.03 5.47
CA THR A 95 10.32 -21.37 5.30
C THR A 95 11.81 -21.37 5.65
N ASP A 96 12.36 -22.55 5.99
CA ASP A 96 13.79 -22.72 6.29
C ASP A 96 14.67 -22.19 5.17
N ARG A 97 14.26 -22.39 3.90
CA ARG A 97 14.97 -21.91 2.71
C ARG A 97 15.00 -20.39 2.67
N GLU A 98 13.88 -19.73 2.96
CA GLU A 98 13.77 -18.27 2.94
C GLU A 98 14.55 -17.66 4.10
N ILE A 99 14.48 -18.25 5.30
CA ILE A 99 15.28 -17.85 6.47
C ILE A 99 16.77 -17.97 6.14
N SER A 100 17.19 -19.12 5.61
CA SER A 100 18.58 -19.36 5.23
C SER A 100 19.11 -18.33 4.22
N ARG A 101 18.33 -18.01 3.18
CA ARG A 101 18.71 -17.02 2.16
C ARG A 101 18.75 -15.60 2.72
N ALA A 102 17.80 -15.23 3.57
CA ALA A 102 17.79 -13.92 4.23
C ALA A 102 19.00 -13.72 5.14
N ILE A 103 19.41 -14.78 5.86
CA ILE A 103 20.67 -14.79 6.63
C ILE A 103 21.88 -14.57 5.71
N ASP A 104 21.94 -15.27 4.59
CA ASP A 104 23.05 -15.13 3.62
C ASP A 104 23.14 -13.73 3.01
N LEU A 105 22.00 -13.05 2.85
CA LEU A 105 21.93 -11.67 2.37
C LEU A 105 22.28 -10.64 3.46
N GLY A 106 22.38 -11.05 4.73
CA GLY A 106 22.72 -10.16 5.84
C GLY A 106 21.64 -9.13 6.16
N ILE A 107 20.37 -9.55 6.14
CA ILE A 107 19.26 -8.62 6.46
C ILE A 107 19.35 -8.05 7.86
N GLY A 108 18.68 -6.91 8.07
CA GLY A 108 18.71 -6.17 9.32
C GLY A 108 18.05 -6.89 10.50
N CYS A 109 16.88 -7.52 10.28
CA CYS A 109 16.13 -8.15 11.37
C CYS A 109 15.08 -9.13 10.85
N PHE A 110 14.81 -10.18 11.62
CA PHE A 110 13.61 -11.02 11.46
C PHE A 110 12.54 -10.58 12.46
N ASN A 111 11.34 -10.26 12.00
CA ASN A 111 10.16 -10.07 12.84
C ASN A 111 9.51 -11.43 13.07
N VAL A 112 9.70 -12.00 14.27
CA VAL A 112 9.33 -13.37 14.64
C VAL A 112 7.88 -13.41 15.10
N GLU A 113 7.12 -14.36 14.59
CA GLU A 113 5.67 -14.47 14.80
C GLU A 113 5.27 -15.62 15.76
N SER A 114 6.22 -16.52 16.11
CA SER A 114 5.97 -17.64 17.03
C SER A 114 7.24 -18.14 17.71
N LEU A 115 7.09 -18.89 18.83
CA LEU A 115 8.21 -19.51 19.53
C LEU A 115 8.92 -20.52 18.62
N MET A 116 8.17 -21.34 17.89
CA MET A 116 8.73 -22.34 16.97
C MET A 116 9.58 -21.67 15.87
N GLU A 117 9.13 -20.57 15.31
CA GLU A 117 9.90 -19.83 14.32
C GLU A 117 11.23 -19.32 14.90
N LEU A 118 11.22 -18.82 16.15
CA LEU A 118 12.42 -18.36 16.84
C LEU A 118 13.44 -19.52 17.02
N GLU A 119 12.98 -20.72 17.40
CA GLU A 119 13.83 -21.92 17.48
C GLU A 119 14.44 -22.31 16.14
N VAL A 120 13.64 -22.25 15.07
CA VAL A 120 14.12 -22.54 13.70
C VAL A 120 15.16 -21.52 13.24
N ILE A 121 14.94 -20.22 13.47
CA ILE A 121 15.91 -19.16 13.14
C ILE A 121 17.21 -19.37 13.91
N ASP A 122 17.17 -19.63 15.24
CA ASP A 122 18.36 -19.89 16.07
C ASP A 122 19.14 -21.12 15.56
N SER A 123 18.43 -22.18 15.21
CA SER A 123 19.01 -23.42 14.67
C SER A 123 19.74 -23.19 13.33
N ILE A 124 19.09 -22.52 12.39
CA ILE A 124 19.67 -22.24 11.07
C ILE A 124 20.86 -21.28 11.19
N ALA A 125 20.75 -20.23 11.99
CA ALA A 125 21.85 -19.30 12.25
C ALA A 125 23.03 -20.00 12.92
N SER A 126 22.76 -20.88 13.90
CA SER A 126 23.79 -21.71 14.56
C SER A 126 24.51 -22.63 13.59
N ALA A 127 23.77 -23.31 12.70
CA ALA A 127 24.34 -24.18 11.69
C ALA A 127 25.23 -23.43 10.69
N LYS A 128 24.93 -22.15 10.45
CA LYS A 128 25.76 -21.25 9.62
C LYS A 128 26.90 -20.56 10.38
N GLY A 129 26.98 -20.72 11.71
CA GLY A 129 27.99 -20.08 12.55
C GLY A 129 27.87 -18.56 12.64
N VAL A 130 26.67 -18.02 12.48
CA VAL A 130 26.40 -16.57 12.52
C VAL A 130 25.40 -16.22 13.62
N ARG A 131 25.32 -14.93 13.95
CA ARG A 131 24.25 -14.37 14.80
C ARG A 131 23.36 -13.46 13.98
N VAL A 132 22.05 -13.51 14.24
CA VAL A 132 21.05 -12.73 13.52
C VAL A 132 20.20 -11.90 14.49
N ASN A 133 19.76 -10.74 14.05
CA ASN A 133 18.87 -9.90 14.83
C ASN A 133 17.42 -10.38 14.72
N VAL A 134 16.71 -10.38 15.84
CA VAL A 134 15.28 -10.68 15.89
C VAL A 134 14.52 -9.61 16.66
N ALA A 135 13.32 -9.28 16.18
CA ALA A 135 12.30 -8.58 16.93
C ALA A 135 11.08 -9.50 17.08
N VAL A 136 10.42 -9.44 18.21
CA VAL A 136 9.24 -10.26 18.47
C VAL A 136 8.01 -9.48 18.06
N ARG A 137 7.24 -10.02 17.11
CA ARG A 137 5.95 -9.43 16.76
C ARG A 137 4.94 -9.77 17.84
N ILE A 138 4.36 -8.72 18.36
CA ILE A 138 3.37 -8.77 19.42
C ILE A 138 1.98 -8.59 18.85
N ASN A 139 1.03 -9.41 19.26
CA ASN A 139 -0.38 -9.10 19.09
C ASN A 139 -0.81 -8.17 20.24
N PRO A 140 -1.07 -6.88 19.98
CA PRO A 140 -1.37 -5.90 21.03
C PRO A 140 -2.80 -5.97 21.55
N ASP A 141 -3.67 -6.79 20.94
CA ASP A 141 -5.11 -6.89 21.23
C ASP A 141 -5.81 -5.53 21.20
N ILE A 142 -5.66 -4.86 20.06
CA ILE A 142 -6.27 -3.55 19.76
C ILE A 142 -7.23 -3.70 18.59
N ASP A 143 -8.46 -3.22 18.76
CA ASP A 143 -9.42 -3.05 17.66
C ASP A 143 -9.16 -1.71 16.95
N ALA A 144 -8.66 -1.77 15.74
CA ALA A 144 -8.41 -0.60 14.91
C ALA A 144 -9.67 -0.11 14.17
N HIS A 145 -10.86 -0.66 14.47
CA HIS A 145 -12.15 -0.33 13.82
C HIS A 145 -12.10 -0.37 12.29
N THR A 146 -11.27 -1.26 11.73
CA THR A 146 -11.08 -1.44 10.29
C THR A 146 -11.88 -2.63 9.76
N HIS A 147 -11.93 -2.77 8.43
CA HIS A 147 -12.64 -3.89 7.81
C HIS A 147 -12.09 -5.24 8.30
N LYS A 148 -12.97 -6.22 8.58
CA LYS A 148 -12.67 -7.54 9.14
C LYS A 148 -11.45 -8.25 8.52
N TYR A 149 -11.23 -8.08 7.20
CA TYR A 149 -10.11 -8.72 6.49
C TYR A 149 -8.78 -7.95 6.56
N VAL A 150 -8.75 -6.76 7.14
CA VAL A 150 -7.52 -5.94 7.28
C VAL A 150 -7.17 -5.63 8.74
N THR A 151 -7.97 -6.11 9.70
CA THR A 151 -7.68 -6.03 11.14
C THR A 151 -6.71 -7.14 11.52
N THR A 152 -5.59 -6.78 12.14
CA THR A 152 -4.53 -7.74 12.55
C THR A 152 -4.24 -7.73 14.04
N GLY A 153 -4.87 -6.84 14.80
CA GLY A 153 -4.58 -6.60 16.22
C GLY A 153 -5.47 -7.36 17.21
N LEU A 154 -6.41 -8.19 16.78
CA LEU A 154 -7.33 -8.92 17.67
C LEU A 154 -6.71 -10.22 18.18
N GLU A 155 -7.12 -10.69 19.36
CA GLU A 155 -6.53 -11.83 20.10
C GLU A 155 -6.57 -13.14 19.29
N GLU A 156 -7.64 -13.43 18.56
CA GLU A 156 -7.75 -14.63 17.71
C GLU A 156 -7.31 -14.33 16.26
N ASN A 157 -6.05 -13.99 16.06
CA ASN A 157 -5.46 -13.74 14.76
C ASN A 157 -4.21 -14.61 14.57
N LYS A 158 -3.92 -14.99 13.31
CA LYS A 158 -2.70 -15.77 12.99
C LYS A 158 -1.39 -14.99 13.20
N PHE A 159 -1.46 -13.67 13.45
CA PHE A 159 -0.29 -12.80 13.51
C PHE A 159 0.14 -12.48 14.94
N GLY A 160 1.44 -12.56 15.15
CA GLY A 160 2.09 -12.13 16.39
C GLY A 160 1.91 -13.07 17.57
N ILE A 161 2.71 -12.86 18.59
CA ILE A 161 2.74 -13.61 19.84
C ILE A 161 1.75 -12.98 20.79
N SER A 162 0.86 -13.80 21.34
CA SER A 162 -0.17 -13.39 22.29
C SER A 162 0.39 -13.22 23.71
N ARG A 163 -0.30 -12.43 24.53
CA ARG A 163 0.16 -12.07 25.89
C ARG A 163 0.46 -13.28 26.78
N HIS A 164 -0.29 -14.37 26.64
CA HIS A 164 -0.07 -15.59 27.45
C HIS A 164 1.23 -16.33 27.12
N GLU A 165 1.84 -16.06 25.96
CA GLU A 165 3.11 -16.64 25.50
C GLU A 165 4.34 -15.79 25.86
N PHE A 166 4.17 -14.58 26.41
CA PHE A 166 5.28 -13.64 26.64
C PHE A 166 6.39 -14.22 27.52
N ASP A 167 6.05 -14.89 28.63
CA ASP A 167 7.05 -15.49 29.49
C ASP A 167 7.79 -16.63 28.78
N GLY A 168 7.09 -17.42 27.95
CA GLY A 168 7.69 -18.47 27.13
C GLY A 168 8.71 -17.92 26.11
N VAL A 169 8.37 -16.86 25.38
CA VAL A 169 9.30 -16.26 24.42
C VAL A 169 10.49 -15.60 25.10
N ILE A 170 10.29 -14.96 26.26
CA ILE A 170 11.38 -14.38 27.05
C ILE A 170 12.37 -15.45 27.51
N GLU A 171 11.88 -16.57 28.03
CA GLU A 171 12.73 -17.68 28.44
C GLU A 171 13.44 -18.35 27.25
N LEU A 172 12.79 -18.45 26.11
CA LEU A 172 13.40 -18.97 24.89
C LEU A 172 14.52 -18.05 24.39
N LEU A 173 14.28 -16.73 24.31
CA LEU A 173 15.28 -15.75 23.90
C LEU A 173 16.54 -15.79 24.77
N LYS A 174 16.41 -16.03 26.07
CA LYS A 174 17.56 -16.19 26.98
C LYS A 174 18.35 -17.46 26.71
N LYS A 175 17.75 -18.49 26.11
CA LYS A 175 18.39 -19.79 25.79
C LYS A 175 19.02 -19.80 24.40
N CYS A 176 18.50 -19.01 23.46
CA CYS A 176 19.01 -18.91 22.10
C CYS A 176 20.48 -18.44 22.10
N LYS A 177 21.29 -19.04 21.21
CA LYS A 177 22.73 -18.75 21.14
C LYS A 177 23.12 -17.97 19.90
N SER A 178 22.30 -18.04 18.85
CA SER A 178 22.58 -17.48 17.53
C SER A 178 21.61 -16.38 17.12
N VAL A 179 20.75 -15.93 18.04
CA VAL A 179 19.91 -14.74 17.84
C VAL A 179 20.28 -13.63 18.81
N ASP A 180 20.15 -12.40 18.34
CA ASP A 180 20.29 -11.16 19.13
C ASP A 180 18.93 -10.48 19.19
N PHE A 181 18.30 -10.50 20.36
CA PHE A 181 17.04 -9.80 20.59
C PHE A 181 17.24 -8.28 20.47
N ARG A 182 16.55 -7.66 19.53
CA ARG A 182 16.64 -6.22 19.29
C ARG A 182 15.44 -5.47 19.84
N GLY A 183 14.25 -6.08 19.81
CA GLY A 183 13.08 -5.38 20.27
C GLY A 183 11.75 -6.02 19.87
N LEU A 184 10.75 -5.18 19.76
CA LEU A 184 9.36 -5.57 19.55
C LEU A 184 8.81 -4.95 18.27
N HIS A 185 7.96 -5.69 17.58
CA HIS A 185 7.23 -5.26 16.40
C HIS A 185 5.72 -5.35 16.68
N PHE A 186 4.99 -4.35 16.22
CA PHE A 186 3.54 -4.23 16.35
C PHE A 186 2.92 -3.97 14.99
N HIS A 187 1.66 -4.29 14.83
CA HIS A 187 0.88 -3.88 13.67
C HIS A 187 -0.61 -4.05 13.96
N VAL A 188 -1.34 -2.98 14.07
CA VAL A 188 -2.74 -2.98 14.53
C VAL A 188 -3.77 -3.09 13.42
N GLY A 189 -3.40 -2.85 12.17
CA GLY A 189 -4.32 -2.97 11.04
C GLY A 189 -3.92 -2.17 9.82
N SER A 190 -4.86 -2.02 8.89
CA SER A 190 -4.65 -1.32 7.61
C SER A 190 -5.85 -0.43 7.29
N GLN A 191 -5.62 0.67 6.55
CA GLN A 191 -6.64 1.66 6.20
C GLN A 191 -7.20 2.37 7.45
N ILE A 192 -6.32 2.76 8.37
CA ILE A 192 -6.66 3.48 9.60
C ILE A 192 -6.82 4.96 9.26
N LEU A 193 -8.03 5.48 9.46
CA LEU A 193 -8.37 6.89 9.24
C LEU A 193 -8.44 7.67 10.56
N ASP A 194 -8.77 7.00 11.67
CA ASP A 194 -8.74 7.61 12.99
C ASP A 194 -7.33 7.52 13.60
N VAL A 195 -6.44 8.36 13.04
CA VAL A 195 -5.01 8.33 13.32
C VAL A 195 -4.70 8.59 14.80
N ARG A 196 -5.37 9.60 15.39
CA ARG A 196 -5.05 10.02 16.77
C ARG A 196 -5.46 8.97 17.80
N GLU A 197 -6.65 8.43 17.67
CA GLU A 197 -7.20 7.45 18.62
C GLU A 197 -6.41 6.14 18.54
N VAL A 198 -6.34 5.55 17.36
CA VAL A 198 -5.75 4.21 17.17
C VAL A 198 -4.26 4.20 17.50
N TYR A 199 -3.48 5.16 16.97
CA TYR A 199 -2.04 5.17 17.22
C TYR A 199 -1.66 5.66 18.61
N SER A 200 -2.49 6.47 19.30
CA SER A 200 -2.25 6.77 20.71
C SER A 200 -2.42 5.53 21.58
N GLU A 201 -3.44 4.72 21.32
CA GLU A 201 -3.66 3.46 22.05
C GLU A 201 -2.55 2.44 21.73
N GLU A 202 -2.14 2.32 20.46
CA GLU A 202 -1.00 1.49 20.08
C GLU A 202 0.28 1.88 20.83
N CYS A 203 0.62 3.15 20.86
CA CYS A 203 1.80 3.66 21.58
C CYS A 203 1.72 3.39 23.08
N ARG A 204 0.53 3.53 23.67
CA ARG A 204 0.32 3.22 25.09
C ARG A 204 0.56 1.74 25.36
N ARG A 205 -0.05 0.84 24.57
CA ARG A 205 0.13 -0.61 24.69
C ARG A 205 1.57 -1.04 24.43
N ALA A 206 2.19 -0.50 23.37
CA ALA A 206 3.59 -0.78 23.07
C ALA A 206 4.50 -0.41 24.24
N SER A 207 4.28 0.76 24.86
CA SER A 207 5.05 1.19 26.04
C SER A 207 4.91 0.24 27.24
N GLU A 208 3.69 -0.23 27.52
CA GLU A 208 3.42 -1.20 28.58
C GLU A 208 4.12 -2.54 28.33
N ILE A 209 4.10 -3.00 27.06
CA ILE A 209 4.71 -4.27 26.70
C ILE A 209 6.25 -4.16 26.69
N VAL A 210 6.81 -3.04 26.24
CA VAL A 210 8.24 -2.75 26.37
C VAL A 210 8.66 -2.83 27.84
N ASP A 211 7.95 -2.18 28.74
CA ASP A 211 8.18 -2.24 30.18
C ASP A 211 8.11 -3.67 30.73
N TYR A 212 7.18 -4.49 30.22
CA TYR A 212 7.03 -5.89 30.64
C TYR A 212 8.26 -6.73 30.29
N PHE A 213 8.81 -6.59 29.07
CA PHE A 213 10.00 -7.30 28.62
C PHE A 213 11.25 -6.81 29.37
N GLU A 214 11.41 -5.51 29.57
CA GLU A 214 12.56 -4.93 30.24
C GLU A 214 12.65 -5.30 31.73
N LYS A 215 11.51 -5.34 32.44
CA LYS A 215 11.43 -5.82 33.82
C LYS A 215 11.86 -7.29 33.96
N ARG A 216 11.87 -8.05 32.87
CA ARG A 216 12.32 -9.45 32.83
C ARG A 216 13.73 -9.63 32.29
N GLY A 217 14.45 -8.53 32.10
CA GLY A 217 15.87 -8.50 31.73
C GLY A 217 16.17 -8.53 30.24
N LEU A 218 15.17 -8.30 29.37
CA LEU A 218 15.37 -8.14 27.93
C LEU A 218 15.34 -6.65 27.57
N ILE A 219 16.48 -6.11 27.13
CA ILE A 219 16.59 -4.69 26.76
C ILE A 219 16.00 -4.51 25.35
N VAL A 220 14.93 -3.71 25.27
CA VAL A 220 14.28 -3.34 24.02
C VAL A 220 14.98 -2.12 23.42
N LYS A 221 15.71 -2.29 22.32
CA LYS A 221 16.40 -1.22 21.60
C LYS A 221 15.67 -0.79 20.33
N TYR A 222 14.71 -1.57 19.88
CA TYR A 222 13.99 -1.42 18.63
C TYR A 222 12.50 -1.55 18.89
N ILE A 223 11.71 -0.56 18.47
CA ILE A 223 10.26 -0.54 18.57
C ILE A 223 9.73 -0.26 17.16
N ASP A 224 9.14 -1.26 16.55
CA ASP A 224 8.49 -1.13 15.25
C ASP A 224 6.98 -1.11 15.46
N LEU A 225 6.35 -0.02 15.07
CA LEU A 225 4.91 0.17 15.21
C LEU A 225 4.13 -0.26 13.94
N GLY A 226 4.82 -0.85 12.96
CA GLY A 226 4.19 -1.25 11.71
C GLY A 226 3.65 -0.08 10.90
N GLY A 227 2.65 -0.38 10.09
CA GLY A 227 2.05 0.60 9.19
C GLY A 227 0.59 0.90 9.53
N GLY A 228 -0.23 0.98 8.48
CA GLY A 228 -1.67 1.05 8.63
C GLY A 228 -2.32 2.36 8.23
N LEU A 229 -1.57 3.49 8.15
CA LEU A 229 -2.12 4.78 7.74
C LEU A 229 -2.93 4.66 6.44
N GLY A 230 -4.19 5.10 6.50
CA GLY A 230 -5.15 5.03 5.42
C GLY A 230 -5.00 6.16 4.40
N VAL A 231 -5.81 6.07 3.34
CA VAL A 231 -5.93 7.08 2.27
C VAL A 231 -7.41 7.37 1.99
N ASN A 232 -7.70 8.52 1.43
CA ASN A 232 -9.06 8.86 1.02
C ASN A 232 -9.36 8.24 -0.36
N TYR A 233 -10.08 7.11 -0.37
CA TYR A 233 -10.52 6.46 -1.60
C TYR A 233 -11.72 7.10 -2.26
N LYS A 234 -12.52 7.87 -1.50
CA LYS A 234 -13.78 8.47 -2.00
C LYS A 234 -13.53 9.78 -2.74
N ASP A 235 -12.61 10.56 -2.22
CA ASP A 235 -12.21 11.84 -2.78
C ASP A 235 -10.68 11.97 -2.70
N PRO A 236 -9.96 11.28 -3.62
CA PRO A 236 -8.50 11.23 -3.59
C PRO A 236 -7.84 12.58 -3.85
N ASP A 237 -8.52 13.50 -4.52
CA ASP A 237 -7.99 14.81 -4.86
C ASP A 237 -8.03 15.80 -3.70
N SER A 238 -8.94 15.60 -2.75
CA SER A 238 -9.02 16.46 -1.56
C SER A 238 -7.80 16.30 -0.65
N GLU A 239 -7.17 15.11 -0.66
CA GLU A 239 -6.01 14.80 0.16
C GLU A 239 -5.05 13.88 -0.61
N PRO A 240 -4.36 14.39 -1.67
CA PRO A 240 -3.50 13.58 -2.53
C PRO A 240 -2.27 13.03 -1.82
N ILE A 241 -1.85 13.64 -0.71
CA ILE A 241 -0.79 13.16 0.19
C ILE A 241 -1.40 12.97 1.58
N PRO A 242 -1.38 11.77 2.14
CA PRO A 242 -1.93 11.50 3.47
C PRO A 242 -1.28 12.34 4.58
N ASP A 243 -2.01 12.59 5.67
CA ASP A 243 -1.53 13.38 6.79
C ASP A 243 -0.47 12.63 7.63
N PHE A 244 0.72 12.51 7.06
CA PHE A 244 1.89 11.98 7.78
C PHE A 244 2.25 12.83 9.00
N GLY A 245 1.97 14.14 8.95
CA GLY A 245 2.25 15.05 10.06
C GLY A 245 1.54 14.65 11.34
N THR A 246 0.24 14.39 11.26
CA THR A 246 -0.54 13.89 12.38
C THR A 246 -0.07 12.51 12.83
N TRP A 247 0.23 11.59 11.91
CA TRP A 247 0.67 10.25 12.29
C TRP A 247 2.00 10.26 13.07
N PHE A 248 3.04 10.91 12.52
CA PHE A 248 4.33 11.01 13.19
C PHE A 248 4.27 11.77 14.53
N SER A 249 3.48 12.86 14.61
CA SER A 249 3.33 13.61 15.87
C SER A 249 2.58 12.78 16.91
N THR A 250 1.53 12.07 16.54
CA THR A 250 0.80 11.18 17.45
C THR A 250 1.72 10.12 18.06
N ILE A 251 2.57 9.49 17.25
CA ILE A 251 3.55 8.51 17.74
C ILE A 251 4.55 9.20 18.69
N ASN A 252 5.12 10.32 18.26
CA ASN A 252 6.11 11.03 19.07
C ASN A 252 5.58 11.47 20.43
N ASP A 253 4.34 11.92 20.49
CA ASP A 253 3.73 12.49 21.69
C ASP A 253 3.22 11.42 22.68
N ASN A 254 2.92 10.21 22.20
CA ASN A 254 2.32 9.15 23.00
C ASN A 254 3.24 7.97 23.31
N LEU A 255 4.26 7.70 22.48
CA LEU A 255 5.19 6.59 22.73
C LEU A 255 6.22 6.96 23.78
N LYS A 256 6.24 6.24 24.90
CA LYS A 256 7.30 6.38 25.90
C LYS A 256 8.55 5.65 25.41
N ARG A 257 9.55 6.39 24.96
CA ARG A 257 10.82 5.85 24.47
C ARG A 257 12.02 6.48 25.15
N ARG A 258 13.08 5.70 25.30
CA ARG A 258 14.40 6.22 25.71
C ARG A 258 15.17 6.77 24.50
N PRO A 259 16.17 7.65 24.71
CA PRO A 259 16.98 8.20 23.62
C PRO A 259 17.76 7.14 22.81
N ASP A 260 18.06 5.97 23.41
CA ASP A 260 18.79 4.87 22.78
C ASP A 260 17.87 3.89 22.02
N GLN A 261 16.55 4.09 22.09
CA GLN A 261 15.56 3.26 21.37
C GLN A 261 15.31 3.80 19.97
N ARG A 262 15.48 2.96 18.98
CA ARG A 262 15.09 3.23 17.60
C ARG A 262 13.63 2.91 17.39
N VAL A 263 12.86 3.88 16.91
CA VAL A 263 11.45 3.69 16.51
C VAL A 263 11.35 3.62 15.01
N ILE A 264 10.54 2.69 14.50
CA ILE A 264 10.30 2.44 13.07
C ILE A 264 8.80 2.42 12.81
N ILE A 265 8.42 2.79 11.60
CA ILE A 265 7.08 2.58 11.02
C ILE A 265 7.19 1.95 9.64
N GLU A 266 6.12 1.25 9.21
CA GLU A 266 6.10 0.46 7.98
C GLU A 266 4.99 0.92 7.00
N PRO A 267 5.02 2.16 6.48
CA PRO A 267 4.03 2.61 5.52
C PRO A 267 4.16 1.83 4.19
N GLY A 268 3.03 1.40 3.67
CA GLY A 268 2.91 0.83 2.33
C GLY A 268 1.87 1.60 1.53
N ARG A 269 0.58 1.35 1.83
CA ARG A 269 -0.57 1.98 1.19
C ARG A 269 -0.45 3.50 1.10
N SER A 270 -0.17 4.17 2.21
CA SER A 270 -0.12 5.62 2.29
C SER A 270 0.95 6.26 1.41
N ILE A 271 2.01 5.51 1.01
CA ILE A 271 3.02 6.03 0.09
C ILE A 271 2.59 5.88 -1.37
N VAL A 272 2.00 4.74 -1.76
CA VAL A 272 1.87 4.40 -3.19
C VAL A 272 0.42 4.31 -3.70
N ALA A 273 -0.61 4.33 -2.83
CA ALA A 273 -1.98 4.15 -3.30
C ALA A 273 -2.41 5.24 -4.28
N GLN A 274 -2.19 6.50 -3.91
CA GLN A 274 -2.73 7.64 -4.65
C GLN A 274 -1.95 8.00 -5.91
N CYS A 275 -0.69 7.56 -6.02
CA CYS A 275 0.07 7.78 -7.25
C CYS A 275 -0.29 6.80 -8.38
N GLY A 276 -1.09 5.76 -8.11
CA GLY A 276 -1.45 4.75 -9.12
C GLY A 276 -2.93 4.75 -9.47
N SER A 277 -3.22 4.64 -10.76
CA SER A 277 -4.56 4.46 -11.31
C SER A 277 -4.57 3.33 -12.32
N LEU A 278 -5.69 2.59 -12.39
CA LEU A 278 -5.91 1.63 -13.47
C LEU A 278 -6.73 2.32 -14.56
N ILE A 279 -6.14 2.44 -15.75
CA ILE A 279 -6.79 3.05 -16.91
C ILE A 279 -7.41 1.95 -17.76
N SER A 280 -8.69 2.13 -18.07
CA SER A 280 -9.50 1.14 -18.76
C SER A 280 -10.41 1.81 -19.79
N ARG A 281 -10.84 1.06 -20.78
CA ARG A 281 -11.73 1.52 -21.84
C ARG A 281 -13.11 0.88 -21.75
N VAL A 282 -14.15 1.66 -21.97
CA VAL A 282 -15.51 1.15 -22.09
C VAL A 282 -15.61 0.32 -23.38
N VAL A 283 -15.80 -0.98 -23.23
CA VAL A 283 -15.99 -1.91 -24.35
C VAL A 283 -17.42 -1.87 -24.84
N PHE A 284 -18.36 -1.91 -23.88
CA PHE A 284 -19.79 -1.84 -24.17
C PHE A 284 -20.55 -1.07 -23.10
N VAL A 285 -21.59 -0.36 -23.53
CA VAL A 285 -22.67 0.12 -22.68
C VAL A 285 -23.87 -0.79 -22.88
N LYS A 286 -24.38 -1.39 -21.82
CA LYS A 286 -25.53 -2.29 -21.88
C LYS A 286 -26.68 -1.70 -21.05
N HIS A 287 -27.80 -1.46 -21.69
CA HIS A 287 -29.01 -1.00 -21.03
C HIS A 287 -29.93 -2.20 -20.76
N GLY A 288 -30.23 -2.42 -19.49
CA GLY A 288 -31.25 -3.35 -19.04
C GLY A 288 -32.57 -2.62 -18.76
N GLU A 289 -33.56 -3.33 -18.28
CA GLU A 289 -34.86 -2.74 -17.93
C GLU A 289 -34.78 -1.77 -16.75
N HIS A 290 -33.90 -2.06 -15.77
CA HIS A 290 -33.79 -1.28 -14.52
C HIS A 290 -32.38 -0.75 -14.27
N LYS A 291 -31.38 -1.21 -15.00
CA LYS A 291 -29.97 -0.85 -14.79
C LYS A 291 -29.22 -0.66 -16.10
N SER A 292 -28.24 0.23 -16.07
CA SER A 292 -27.25 0.36 -17.13
C SER A 292 -25.89 -0.14 -16.66
N PHE A 293 -25.17 -0.82 -17.54
CA PHE A 293 -23.85 -1.36 -17.26
C PHE A 293 -22.79 -0.68 -18.15
N LEU A 294 -21.68 -0.29 -17.54
CA LEU A 294 -20.46 -0.01 -18.27
C LEU A 294 -19.55 -1.23 -18.16
N ILE A 295 -19.31 -1.90 -19.27
CA ILE A 295 -18.42 -3.05 -19.34
C ILE A 295 -17.06 -2.59 -19.80
N LEU A 296 -16.06 -2.70 -18.93
CA LEU A 296 -14.69 -2.28 -19.16
C LEU A 296 -13.83 -3.42 -19.71
N ASP A 297 -12.66 -3.11 -20.29
CA ASP A 297 -11.65 -4.09 -20.66
C ASP A 297 -10.75 -4.52 -19.51
N ALA A 298 -10.65 -3.74 -18.42
CA ALA A 298 -10.08 -4.17 -17.15
C ALA A 298 -11.07 -4.96 -16.32
N GLY A 299 -10.61 -5.95 -15.56
CA GLY A 299 -11.43 -6.78 -14.69
C GLY A 299 -10.82 -7.07 -13.32
N MET A 300 -11.50 -7.90 -12.54
CA MET A 300 -11.01 -8.33 -11.23
C MET A 300 -9.65 -9.03 -11.30
N ASN A 301 -9.25 -9.54 -12.44
CA ASN A 301 -7.92 -10.09 -12.70
C ASN A 301 -6.82 -9.01 -12.64
N ASP A 302 -7.15 -7.77 -12.95
CA ASP A 302 -6.22 -6.64 -12.85
C ASP A 302 -6.24 -6.03 -11.45
N LEU A 303 -7.41 -5.71 -10.90
CA LEU A 303 -7.58 -5.13 -9.55
C LEU A 303 -8.66 -5.89 -8.76
N ILE A 304 -8.24 -6.87 -7.99
CA ILE A 304 -9.16 -7.78 -7.26
C ILE A 304 -9.84 -7.14 -6.04
N ARG A 305 -9.37 -6.00 -5.57
CA ARG A 305 -9.79 -5.42 -4.29
C ARG A 305 -11.29 -5.16 -4.15
N PRO A 306 -12.02 -4.66 -5.16
CA PRO A 306 -13.48 -4.53 -5.07
C PRO A 306 -14.17 -5.87 -4.84
N ALA A 307 -13.82 -6.90 -5.60
CA ALA A 307 -14.40 -8.24 -5.47
C ALA A 307 -14.02 -8.93 -4.14
N LEU A 308 -12.75 -8.82 -3.71
CA LEU A 308 -12.24 -9.53 -2.53
C LEU A 308 -12.61 -8.85 -1.21
N TYR A 309 -12.61 -7.52 -1.16
CA TYR A 309 -12.76 -6.74 0.08
C TYR A 309 -13.97 -5.81 0.07
N GLY A 310 -14.74 -5.74 -1.02
CA GLY A 310 -15.74 -4.69 -1.20
C GLY A 310 -15.11 -3.29 -1.22
N ALA A 311 -13.84 -3.20 -1.64
CA ALA A 311 -13.10 -1.94 -1.57
C ALA A 311 -13.65 -0.93 -2.58
N TYR A 312 -13.87 0.29 -2.08
CA TYR A 312 -14.24 1.40 -2.93
C TYR A 312 -12.99 1.96 -3.63
N HIS A 313 -13.14 2.27 -4.93
CA HIS A 313 -12.24 3.11 -5.69
C HIS A 313 -13.05 4.19 -6.40
N HIS A 314 -12.52 5.41 -6.43
CA HIS A 314 -13.10 6.47 -7.23
C HIS A 314 -12.94 6.15 -8.71
N ILE A 315 -14.00 6.39 -9.49
CA ILE A 315 -14.03 6.15 -10.94
C ILE A 315 -14.41 7.46 -11.62
N GLU A 316 -13.64 7.86 -12.61
CA GLU A 316 -13.86 9.07 -13.41
C GLU A 316 -13.85 8.72 -14.91
N ASN A 317 -14.63 9.47 -15.70
CA ASN A 317 -14.61 9.39 -17.15
C ASN A 317 -13.70 10.48 -17.71
N LEU A 318 -12.46 10.10 -18.04
CA LEU A 318 -11.43 11.01 -18.52
C LEU A 318 -11.78 11.66 -19.87
N THR A 319 -12.51 10.95 -20.73
CA THR A 319 -12.91 11.45 -22.06
C THR A 319 -13.85 12.64 -21.96
N VAL A 320 -14.85 12.55 -21.07
CA VAL A 320 -15.82 13.64 -20.86
C VAL A 320 -15.17 14.83 -20.15
N GLU A 321 -14.32 14.59 -19.18
CA GLU A 321 -13.60 15.66 -18.48
C GLU A 321 -12.67 16.46 -19.40
N GLU A 322 -11.95 15.78 -20.30
CA GLU A 322 -11.12 16.47 -21.29
C GLU A 322 -11.95 17.32 -22.25
N LEU A 323 -13.09 16.82 -22.74
CA LEU A 323 -13.99 17.57 -23.62
C LEU A 323 -14.50 18.85 -22.94
N ASN A 324 -14.82 18.77 -21.64
CA ASN A 324 -15.30 19.90 -20.85
C ASN A 324 -14.19 20.97 -20.67
N ASN A 325 -12.98 20.53 -20.32
CA ASN A 325 -11.83 21.44 -20.17
C ASN A 325 -11.43 22.10 -21.51
N SER A 326 -11.43 21.36 -22.59
CA SER A 326 -11.13 21.88 -23.93
C SER A 326 -12.18 22.90 -24.40
N SER A 327 -13.44 22.70 -24.02
CA SER A 327 -14.54 23.64 -24.33
C SER A 327 -14.42 24.94 -23.52
N SER A 328 -14.05 24.86 -22.24
CA SER A 328 -13.84 26.01 -21.36
C SER A 328 -12.63 26.87 -21.75
N HIS A 329 -11.58 26.27 -22.35
CA HIS A 329 -10.42 27.01 -22.86
C HIS A 329 -10.73 27.77 -24.18
N LYS A 330 -11.58 27.23 -25.05
CA LYS A 330 -12.01 27.91 -26.28
C LYS A 330 -12.86 29.14 -25.97
N THR A 331 -13.64 29.13 -24.91
CA THR A 331 -14.44 30.29 -24.46
C THR A 331 -13.60 31.41 -23.85
N ARG A 332 -12.39 31.11 -23.33
CA ARG A 332 -11.46 32.13 -22.78
C ARG A 332 -10.57 32.80 -23.82
N ALA A 333 -10.40 32.24 -25.03
CA ALA A 333 -9.54 32.75 -26.10
C ALA A 333 -10.27 33.58 -27.17
N GLY A 334 -11.57 33.77 -27.10
CA GLY A 334 -12.40 34.50 -28.09
C GLY A 334 -12.86 35.85 -27.57
N VAL A 335 -12.16 36.91 -28.01
CA VAL A 335 -12.54 38.30 -28.21
C VAL A 335 -13.85 38.80 -27.55
N ALA A 336 -13.66 39.79 -26.67
CA ALA A 336 -14.72 40.63 -26.13
C ALA A 336 -15.43 41.44 -27.21
N THR A 337 -16.66 41.11 -27.58
CA THR A 337 -17.68 42.02 -28.06
C THR A 337 -19.09 41.53 -27.73
N GLN A 338 -19.71 42.28 -26.82
CA GLN A 338 -21.15 42.54 -26.61
C GLN A 338 -22.16 41.38 -26.76
N GLU A 339 -22.75 41.10 -25.68
CA GLU A 339 -24.13 41.00 -25.25
C GLU A 339 -24.28 39.91 -24.16
N LYS A 340 -24.84 40.36 -23.03
CA LYS A 340 -25.17 39.51 -21.88
C LYS A 340 -26.30 38.56 -22.27
N THR A 341 -25.98 37.39 -22.73
CA THR A 341 -26.79 36.20 -22.51
C THR A 341 -25.95 35.27 -21.63
N ALA A 342 -26.48 34.87 -20.46
CA ALA A 342 -25.85 33.90 -19.60
C ALA A 342 -25.48 32.65 -20.43
N PRO A 343 -24.27 32.05 -20.24
CA PRO A 343 -23.98 30.79 -20.89
C PRO A 343 -25.01 29.78 -20.38
N THR A 344 -25.86 29.30 -21.28
CA THR A 344 -26.56 28.04 -21.07
C THR A 344 -25.49 26.95 -21.07
N GLU A 345 -24.89 26.68 -19.93
CA GLU A 345 -24.24 25.38 -19.67
C GLU A 345 -25.31 24.35 -20.00
N SER A 346 -25.11 23.57 -21.05
CA SER A 346 -25.88 22.35 -21.23
C SER A 346 -25.59 21.51 -19.97
N PRO A 347 -26.59 21.18 -19.15
CA PRO A 347 -26.33 20.36 -18.00
C PRO A 347 -25.71 19.04 -18.49
N GLU A 348 -24.49 18.75 -18.02
CA GLU A 348 -23.90 17.44 -18.25
C GLU A 348 -24.94 16.40 -17.88
N SER A 349 -25.30 15.53 -18.81
CA SER A 349 -26.19 14.43 -18.49
C SER A 349 -25.39 13.41 -17.69
N TYR A 350 -25.77 13.22 -16.43
CA TYR A 350 -25.24 12.15 -15.59
C TYR A 350 -26.19 10.97 -15.62
N ALA A 351 -25.62 9.78 -15.64
CA ALA A 351 -26.38 8.54 -15.52
C ALA A 351 -25.81 7.65 -14.39
N PHE A 352 -26.58 6.67 -13.98
CA PHE A 352 -26.18 5.69 -13.00
C PHE A 352 -25.80 4.39 -13.70
N TYR A 353 -24.64 3.83 -13.37
CA TYR A 353 -24.10 2.64 -13.96
C TYR A 353 -23.63 1.64 -12.91
N ASP A 354 -23.88 0.35 -13.17
CA ASP A 354 -23.07 -0.71 -12.58
C ASP A 354 -21.82 -0.86 -13.47
N VAL A 355 -20.65 -0.51 -12.92
CA VAL A 355 -19.38 -0.59 -13.64
C VAL A 355 -18.78 -1.96 -13.43
N THR A 356 -18.55 -2.72 -14.50
CA THR A 356 -18.17 -4.13 -14.47
C THR A 356 -16.97 -4.41 -15.36
N GLY A 357 -16.23 -5.48 -15.06
CA GLY A 357 -15.17 -5.98 -15.91
C GLY A 357 -15.63 -7.04 -16.91
N PRO A 358 -14.70 -7.61 -17.68
CA PRO A 358 -14.97 -8.58 -18.73
C PRO A 358 -14.81 -10.05 -18.27
N VAL A 359 -14.48 -10.29 -17.00
CA VAL A 359 -14.24 -11.63 -16.47
C VAL A 359 -15.56 -12.36 -16.27
N CYS A 360 -15.57 -13.66 -16.53
CA CYS A 360 -16.76 -14.51 -16.43
C CYS A 360 -17.09 -14.89 -14.97
N GLU A 361 -17.21 -13.85 -14.12
CA GLU A 361 -17.56 -13.95 -12.70
C GLU A 361 -18.59 -12.88 -12.33
N SER A 362 -19.53 -13.24 -11.46
CA SER A 362 -20.57 -12.30 -10.99
C SER A 362 -20.03 -11.17 -10.15
N ASP A 363 -18.89 -11.39 -9.48
CA ASP A 363 -18.24 -10.43 -8.61
C ASP A 363 -17.22 -9.53 -9.34
N ASP A 364 -17.13 -9.63 -10.68
CA ASP A 364 -16.32 -8.73 -11.51
C ASP A 364 -16.99 -7.37 -11.65
N VAL A 365 -17.15 -6.68 -10.53
CA VAL A 365 -17.86 -5.42 -10.38
C VAL A 365 -16.98 -4.40 -9.67
N TRP A 366 -16.76 -3.25 -10.31
CA TRP A 366 -16.04 -2.11 -9.77
C TRP A 366 -16.88 -1.28 -8.79
N GLY A 367 -18.18 -1.28 -9.01
CA GLY A 367 -19.17 -0.63 -8.16
C GLY A 367 -20.53 -0.55 -8.81
N THR A 368 -21.56 -0.57 -7.98
CA THR A 368 -22.96 -0.46 -8.37
C THR A 368 -23.44 0.98 -8.18
N ASP A 369 -24.43 1.37 -8.98
CA ASP A 369 -25.08 2.70 -8.92
C ASP A 369 -24.06 3.87 -8.93
N ARG A 370 -23.01 3.77 -9.76
CA ARG A 370 -22.01 4.83 -9.91
C ARG A 370 -22.59 5.95 -10.74
N ARG A 371 -22.67 7.16 -10.16
CA ARG A 371 -23.06 8.35 -10.88
C ARG A 371 -21.86 8.87 -11.69
N LEU A 372 -21.93 8.71 -13.00
CA LEU A 372 -20.89 9.13 -13.95
C LEU A 372 -21.51 10.03 -15.03
N PRO A 373 -20.71 10.88 -15.72
CA PRO A 373 -21.17 11.50 -16.96
C PRO A 373 -21.68 10.45 -17.93
N GLU A 374 -22.63 10.81 -18.81
CA GLU A 374 -23.11 9.91 -19.85
C GLU A 374 -21.93 9.37 -20.65
N SER A 375 -21.75 8.04 -20.57
CA SER A 375 -20.55 7.37 -21.05
C SER A 375 -20.84 6.51 -22.26
N HIS A 376 -19.90 6.41 -23.17
CA HIS A 376 -20.04 5.75 -24.45
C HIS A 376 -18.95 4.70 -24.66
N ARG A 377 -19.18 3.77 -25.61
CA ARG A 377 -18.16 2.84 -26.05
C ARG A 377 -16.93 3.62 -26.56
N GLY A 378 -15.76 3.24 -26.05
CA GLY A 378 -14.49 3.86 -26.38
C GLY A 378 -14.00 4.87 -25.36
N ASP A 379 -14.86 5.35 -24.46
CA ASP A 379 -14.43 6.28 -23.41
C ASP A 379 -13.36 5.65 -22.51
N LEU A 380 -12.41 6.46 -22.07
CA LEU A 380 -11.40 6.10 -21.09
C LEU A 380 -11.90 6.41 -19.68
N LEU A 381 -11.79 5.42 -18.80
CA LEU A 381 -12.07 5.56 -17.38
C LEU A 381 -10.80 5.35 -16.56
N ALA A 382 -10.67 6.14 -15.51
CA ALA A 382 -9.65 5.94 -14.48
C ALA A 382 -10.28 5.37 -13.22
N ILE A 383 -9.66 4.31 -12.67
CA ILE A 383 -9.96 3.75 -11.35
C ILE A 383 -8.84 4.19 -10.43
N SER A 384 -9.10 5.22 -9.63
CA SER A 384 -8.10 5.98 -8.88
C SER A 384 -7.66 5.30 -7.59
N SER A 385 -6.55 5.78 -7.00
CA SER A 385 -5.95 5.27 -5.75
C SER A 385 -5.68 3.76 -5.78
N ALA A 386 -5.30 3.23 -6.93
CA ALA A 386 -5.09 1.81 -7.16
C ALA A 386 -3.60 1.39 -7.08
N GLY A 387 -2.70 2.31 -6.72
CA GLY A 387 -1.26 2.06 -6.68
C GLY A 387 -0.80 1.10 -5.58
N ALA A 388 -1.61 0.87 -4.55
CA ALA A 388 -1.31 -0.10 -3.50
C ALA A 388 -2.21 -1.32 -3.62
N TYR A 389 -1.61 -2.52 -3.53
CA TYR A 389 -2.33 -3.80 -3.59
C TYR A 389 -3.17 -3.96 -4.87
N GLY A 390 -2.74 -3.30 -5.94
CA GLY A 390 -3.30 -3.43 -7.29
C GLY A 390 -2.48 -4.42 -8.11
N SER A 391 -1.52 -3.92 -8.89
CA SER A 391 -0.69 -4.73 -9.80
C SER A 391 -0.04 -5.96 -9.14
N VAL A 392 0.34 -5.86 -7.85
CA VAL A 392 0.94 -6.96 -7.09
C VAL A 392 -0.03 -8.13 -6.82
N MET A 393 -1.34 -7.91 -6.96
CA MET A 393 -2.38 -8.93 -6.79
C MET A 393 -3.01 -9.34 -8.12
N SER A 394 -2.53 -8.83 -9.24
CA SER A 394 -3.04 -9.20 -10.58
C SER A 394 -2.83 -10.68 -10.88
N SER A 395 -3.69 -11.24 -11.71
CA SER A 395 -3.65 -12.63 -12.11
C SER A 395 -3.98 -12.81 -13.59
N ARG A 396 -3.69 -14.00 -14.13
CA ARG A 396 -4.07 -14.38 -15.51
C ARG A 396 -5.40 -15.14 -15.56
N TYR A 397 -6.32 -14.79 -14.67
CA TYR A 397 -7.63 -15.44 -14.68
C TYR A 397 -8.33 -15.23 -16.03
N ASN A 398 -9.05 -16.22 -16.52
CA ASN A 398 -9.56 -16.35 -17.89
C ASN A 398 -8.47 -16.22 -19.00
N LEU A 399 -7.19 -16.52 -18.68
CA LEU A 399 -6.04 -16.38 -19.58
C LEU A 399 -5.86 -14.93 -20.12
N ARG A 400 -6.28 -13.93 -19.35
CA ARG A 400 -6.11 -12.54 -19.73
C ARG A 400 -4.65 -12.11 -19.52
N ASP A 401 -4.19 -11.18 -20.34
CA ASP A 401 -2.87 -10.60 -20.18
C ASP A 401 -2.79 -9.72 -18.93
N ILE A 402 -1.60 -9.62 -18.36
CA ILE A 402 -1.33 -8.70 -17.26
C ILE A 402 -1.17 -7.29 -17.81
N ALA A 403 -1.92 -6.35 -17.26
CA ALA A 403 -1.83 -4.95 -17.63
C ALA A 403 -0.41 -4.39 -17.40
N PRO A 404 0.21 -3.73 -18.41
CA PRO A 404 1.53 -3.13 -18.27
C PRO A 404 1.47 -1.89 -17.38
N ALA A 405 2.65 -1.47 -16.86
CA ALA A 405 2.81 -0.20 -16.17
C ALA A 405 3.18 0.91 -17.15
N VAL A 406 2.66 2.10 -16.92
CA VAL A 406 2.95 3.34 -17.63
C VAL A 406 3.27 4.41 -16.59
N PHE A 407 4.34 5.17 -16.79
CA PHE A 407 4.82 6.15 -15.81
C PHE A 407 4.74 7.57 -16.36
N SER A 408 4.44 8.54 -15.51
CA SER A 408 4.32 9.95 -15.90
C SER A 408 5.56 10.54 -16.56
N ASP A 409 6.76 9.98 -16.27
CA ASP A 409 8.03 10.50 -16.80
C ASP A 409 8.19 10.30 -18.32
N ASP A 410 7.63 9.21 -18.89
CA ASP A 410 7.85 8.86 -20.30
C ASP A 410 6.62 8.32 -21.03
N LEU A 411 5.59 7.89 -20.30
CA LEU A 411 4.36 7.30 -20.83
C LEU A 411 4.58 6.11 -21.79
N VAL A 412 5.61 5.32 -21.52
CA VAL A 412 5.92 4.10 -22.27
C VAL A 412 5.45 2.88 -21.48
N PRO A 413 4.68 1.98 -22.10
CA PRO A 413 4.25 0.74 -21.42
C PRO A 413 5.44 -0.15 -21.04
N VAL A 414 5.48 -0.57 -19.79
CA VAL A 414 6.51 -1.47 -19.25
C VAL A 414 5.82 -2.74 -18.75
N PRO A 415 6.23 -3.94 -19.21
CA PRO A 415 5.67 -5.20 -18.74
C PRO A 415 5.78 -5.34 -17.23
N SER A 416 4.79 -5.98 -16.59
CA SER A 416 4.81 -6.21 -15.16
C SER A 416 6.03 -7.04 -14.75
N PRO A 417 6.79 -6.60 -13.73
CA PRO A 417 7.97 -7.33 -13.24
C PRO A 417 7.64 -8.71 -12.66
N LEU A 418 6.38 -8.92 -12.26
CA LEU A 418 5.94 -10.19 -11.66
C LEU A 418 5.93 -11.35 -12.67
N TYR A 419 5.94 -11.08 -13.98
CA TYR A 419 5.80 -12.07 -15.05
C TYR A 419 6.90 -11.97 -16.12
N ALA A 420 7.93 -11.18 -15.89
CA ALA A 420 9.01 -10.94 -16.86
C ALA A 420 9.92 -12.16 -17.12
N ASN A 421 9.77 -13.26 -16.38
CA ASN A 421 10.63 -14.45 -16.44
C ASN A 421 9.89 -15.74 -16.85
N ASN A 422 8.85 -15.66 -17.67
CA ASN A 422 8.22 -16.85 -18.26
C ASN A 422 8.56 -17.00 -19.74
#